data_6310823b0717caf48f1b84159f2c0f8b
#
_entry.id   6310823b0717caf48f1b84159f2c0f8b
#
_cell.length_a   1.000
_cell.length_b   1.000
_cell.length_c   1.000
_cell.angle_alpha   90.00
_cell.angle_beta   90.00
_cell.angle_gamma   90.00
#
_symmetry.space_group_name_H-M   'P 1'
#
loop_
_entity.id
_entity.type
_entity.pdbx_description
1 polymer ?
#
loop_
_entity_poly.entity_id
_entity_poly.type
_entity_poly.pdbx_seq_one_letter_code
_entity_poly.pdbx_strand_id
1 'polypeptide(L)'
;MRLRTRLAVLVCKASGAVLRKLGRGGTNLPGRLALKIDKNILGELSRGVKVTVVTGTNGKTTTSRMIEQAFADAGLKYFSNKSGANLLTGIIAVFAQHATLSGRCPYTHALIECDEAAFRRTSEYLPVECLVVNNIFRDQLDRYGEITH
;
A
#
# COMPACT_ATOMS: atom_id res chain seq x y z
N MET A 1 15.60 -0.57 -13.56
CA MET A 1 14.18 -0.21 -13.50
C MET A 1 13.72 0.39 -14.82
N ARG A 2 12.53 0.05 -15.28
CA ARG A 2 11.97 0.46 -16.57
C ARG A 2 11.66 1.96 -16.59
N LEU A 3 11.78 2.62 -17.74
CA LEU A 3 11.48 4.06 -17.90
C LEU A 3 10.00 4.35 -17.52
N ARG A 4 9.09 3.44 -17.86
CA ARG A 4 7.66 3.52 -17.49
C ARG A 4 7.44 3.63 -15.98
N THR A 5 8.17 2.86 -15.18
CA THR A 5 8.05 2.88 -13.72
C THR A 5 8.52 4.22 -13.14
N ARG A 6 9.61 4.80 -13.69
CA ARG A 6 10.07 6.14 -13.28
C ARG A 6 9.03 7.22 -13.58
N LEU A 7 8.45 7.18 -14.78
CA LEU A 7 7.38 8.09 -15.17
C LEU A 7 6.16 7.93 -14.26
N ALA A 8 5.76 6.68 -13.96
CA ALA A 8 4.64 6.41 -13.07
C ALA A 8 4.87 6.95 -11.64
N VAL A 9 6.08 6.80 -11.09
CA VAL A 9 6.45 7.39 -9.80
C VAL A 9 6.41 8.91 -9.84
N LEU A 10 6.93 9.54 -10.89
CA LEU A 10 6.91 10.99 -11.05
C LEU A 10 5.47 11.52 -11.09
N VAL A 11 4.62 10.92 -11.93
CA VAL A 11 3.19 11.30 -12.05
C VAL A 11 2.45 11.09 -10.72
N CYS A 12 2.72 10.00 -10.01
CA CYS A 12 2.13 9.73 -8.72
C CYS A 12 2.52 10.80 -7.68
N LYS A 13 3.80 11.15 -7.60
CA LYS A 13 4.30 12.18 -6.69
C LYS A 13 3.74 13.57 -7.04
N ALA A 14 3.75 13.94 -8.32
CA ALA A 14 3.27 15.25 -8.78
C ALA A 14 1.77 15.40 -8.52
N SER A 15 0.96 14.42 -8.92
CA SER A 15 -0.50 14.44 -8.68
C SER A 15 -0.85 14.44 -7.19
N GLY A 16 -0.11 13.69 -6.37
CA GLY A 16 -0.27 13.71 -4.91
C GLY A 16 0.08 15.06 -4.29
N ALA A 17 1.12 15.75 -4.80
CA ALA A 17 1.50 17.09 -4.35
C ALA A 17 0.42 18.14 -4.71
N VAL A 18 -0.13 18.06 -5.92
CA VAL A 18 -1.23 18.95 -6.37
C VAL A 18 -2.46 18.74 -5.49
N LEU A 19 -2.88 17.50 -5.23
CA LEU A 19 -4.05 17.22 -4.40
C LEU A 19 -3.87 17.75 -2.97
N ARG A 20 -2.69 17.61 -2.38
CA ARG A 20 -2.41 18.17 -1.04
C ARG A 20 -2.51 19.69 -1.03
N LYS A 21 -2.01 20.38 -2.06
CA LYS A 21 -2.13 21.85 -2.19
C LYS A 21 -3.58 22.30 -2.33
N LEU A 22 -4.44 21.47 -2.93
CA LEU A 22 -5.87 21.75 -3.09
C LEU A 22 -6.71 21.35 -1.85
N GLY A 23 -6.07 20.97 -0.73
CA GLY A 23 -6.75 20.53 0.48
C GLY A 23 -7.50 19.19 0.34
N ARG A 24 -7.30 18.48 -0.78
CA ARG A 24 -7.92 17.18 -1.03
C ARG A 24 -6.96 16.06 -0.62
N GLY A 25 -7.16 15.51 0.57
CA GLY A 25 -6.47 14.29 1.01
C GLY A 25 -7.01 13.09 0.24
N GLY A 26 -6.28 12.60 -0.77
CA GLY A 26 -6.68 11.39 -1.50
C GLY A 26 -5.46 10.67 -2.06
N THR A 27 -5.24 9.43 -1.62
CA THR A 27 -4.16 8.59 -2.13
C THR A 27 -4.58 7.80 -3.37
N ASN A 28 -5.89 7.62 -3.59
CA ASN A 28 -6.41 6.76 -4.65
C ASN A 28 -6.14 7.28 -6.06
N LEU A 29 -6.33 8.58 -6.33
CA LEU A 29 -6.12 9.14 -7.67
C LEU A 29 -4.66 9.05 -8.13
N PRO A 30 -3.66 9.45 -7.32
CA PRO A 30 -2.25 9.30 -7.69
C PRO A 30 -1.86 7.85 -8.02
N GLY A 31 -2.30 6.90 -7.20
CA GLY A 31 -2.03 5.49 -7.44
C GLY A 31 -2.74 4.93 -8.67
N ARG A 32 -3.97 5.38 -8.98
CA ARG A 32 -4.68 5.02 -10.22
C ARG A 32 -3.94 5.50 -11.46
N LEU A 33 -3.43 6.73 -11.45
CA LEU A 33 -2.64 7.27 -12.56
C LEU A 33 -1.35 6.48 -12.75
N ALA A 34 -0.64 6.19 -11.66
CA ALA A 34 0.56 5.40 -11.71
C ALA A 34 0.32 3.97 -12.25
N LEU A 35 -0.75 3.32 -11.81
CA LEU A 35 -1.13 1.97 -12.27
C LEU A 35 -1.51 1.94 -13.76
N LYS A 36 -2.10 3.02 -14.30
CA LYS A 36 -2.39 3.14 -15.74
C LYS A 36 -1.12 3.22 -16.58
N ILE A 37 -0.08 3.87 -16.07
CA ILE A 37 1.20 4.03 -16.77
C ILE A 37 2.00 2.73 -16.70
N ASP A 38 2.07 2.12 -15.52
CA ASP A 38 2.80 0.87 -15.31
C ASP A 38 1.98 -0.08 -14.43
N LYS A 39 1.43 -1.12 -15.06
CA LYS A 39 0.61 -2.14 -14.37
C LYS A 39 1.42 -2.94 -13.34
N ASN A 40 2.73 -3.03 -13.49
CA ASN A 40 3.62 -3.76 -12.58
C ASN A 40 4.37 -2.86 -11.58
N ILE A 41 3.93 -1.61 -11.43
CA ILE A 41 4.61 -0.61 -10.60
C ILE A 41 4.83 -1.10 -9.17
N LEU A 42 3.84 -1.75 -8.57
CA LEU A 42 3.93 -2.22 -7.18
C LEU A 42 4.99 -3.30 -7.01
N GLY A 43 5.04 -4.28 -7.92
CA GLY A 43 6.08 -5.30 -7.93
C GLY A 43 7.50 -4.74 -8.17
N GLU A 44 7.62 -3.69 -8.99
CA GLU A 44 8.91 -3.02 -9.19
C GLU A 44 9.36 -2.23 -7.95
N LEU A 45 8.44 -1.52 -7.28
CA LEU A 45 8.75 -0.69 -6.11
C LEU A 45 8.97 -1.49 -4.83
N SER A 46 8.40 -2.69 -4.74
CA SER A 46 8.56 -3.57 -3.58
C SER A 46 9.82 -4.44 -3.64
N ARG A 47 10.58 -4.40 -4.73
CA ARG A 47 11.82 -5.20 -4.85
C ARG A 47 12.81 -4.87 -3.74
N GLY A 48 13.21 -5.89 -3.00
CA GLY A 48 14.16 -5.78 -1.88
C GLY A 48 13.54 -5.21 -0.61
N VAL A 49 12.21 -5.03 -0.57
CA VAL A 49 11.49 -4.62 0.62
C VAL A 49 10.75 -5.83 1.18
N LYS A 50 10.96 -6.15 2.44
CA LYS A 50 10.22 -7.17 3.17
C LYS A 50 8.85 -6.61 3.54
N VAL A 51 7.79 -7.21 3.03
CA VAL A 51 6.44 -6.69 3.18
C VAL A 51 5.65 -7.52 4.17
N THR A 52 5.22 -6.87 5.26
CA THR A 52 4.24 -7.39 6.20
C THR A 52 2.88 -6.76 5.90
N VAL A 53 1.86 -7.58 5.72
CA VAL A 53 0.48 -7.12 5.50
C VAL A 53 -0.36 -7.45 6.70
N VAL A 54 -1.15 -6.47 7.17
CA VAL A 54 -2.18 -6.66 8.19
C VAL A 54 -3.54 -6.50 7.52
N THR A 55 -4.36 -7.53 7.60
CA THR A 55 -5.72 -7.54 7.04
C THR A 55 -6.74 -8.03 8.06
N GLY A 56 -8.01 -7.91 7.73
CA GLY A 56 -9.13 -8.32 8.57
C GLY A 56 -10.15 -7.20 8.75
N THR A 57 -11.33 -7.52 9.24
CA THR A 57 -12.43 -6.59 9.40
C THR A 57 -12.11 -5.53 10.47
N ASN A 58 -11.67 -5.97 11.65
CA ASN A 58 -11.40 -5.10 12.78
C ASN A 58 -9.96 -5.22 13.29
N GLY A 59 -9.48 -4.16 13.97
CA GLY A 59 -8.21 -4.16 14.69
C GLY A 59 -6.96 -3.92 13.83
N LYS A 60 -7.07 -3.78 12.51
CA LYS A 60 -5.92 -3.55 11.61
C LYS A 60 -4.97 -2.47 12.12
N THR A 61 -5.50 -1.27 12.38
CA THR A 61 -4.68 -0.12 12.81
C THR A 61 -4.02 -0.34 14.18
N THR A 62 -4.71 -1.00 15.11
CA THR A 62 -4.12 -1.32 16.42
C THR A 62 -2.98 -2.31 16.28
N THR A 63 -3.20 -3.41 15.55
CA THR A 63 -2.16 -4.41 15.27
C THR A 63 -0.99 -3.80 14.52
N SER A 64 -1.25 -2.96 13.51
CA SER A 64 -0.20 -2.25 12.78
C SER A 64 0.65 -1.39 13.70
N ARG A 65 0.05 -0.63 14.62
CA ARG A 65 0.80 0.19 15.58
C ARG A 65 1.70 -0.65 16.49
N MET A 66 1.23 -1.82 16.94
CA MET A 66 2.05 -2.73 17.74
C MET A 66 3.26 -3.25 16.94
N ILE A 67 3.05 -3.60 15.68
CA ILE A 67 4.13 -4.04 14.78
C ILE A 67 5.09 -2.88 14.44
N GLU A 68 4.57 -1.67 14.20
CA GLU A 68 5.38 -0.47 14.00
C GLU A 68 6.33 -0.22 15.18
N GLN A 69 5.82 -0.36 16.41
CA GLN A 69 6.64 -0.22 17.60
C GLN A 69 7.75 -1.29 17.64
N ALA A 70 7.41 -2.55 17.37
CA ALA A 70 8.39 -3.62 17.31
C ALA A 70 9.46 -3.38 16.23
N PHE A 71 9.07 -2.84 15.04
CA PHE A 71 10.03 -2.50 13.99
C PHE A 71 10.95 -1.35 14.42
N ALA A 72 10.38 -0.34 15.10
CA ALA A 72 11.16 0.78 15.64
C ALA A 72 12.15 0.33 16.71
N ASP A 73 11.73 -0.51 17.65
CA ASP A 73 12.57 -1.06 18.71
C ASP A 73 13.71 -1.93 18.14
N ALA A 74 13.44 -2.65 17.05
CA ALA A 74 14.44 -3.42 16.33
C ALA A 74 15.35 -2.58 15.42
N GLY A 75 15.18 -1.25 15.35
CA GLY A 75 15.97 -0.35 14.52
C GLY A 75 15.79 -0.54 13.02
N LEU A 76 14.65 -1.12 12.58
CA LEU A 76 14.39 -1.38 11.18
C LEU A 76 14.02 -0.09 10.44
N LYS A 77 14.50 0.05 9.19
CA LYS A 77 14.07 1.13 8.29
C LYS A 77 12.79 0.70 7.61
N TYR A 78 11.66 1.18 8.10
CA TYR A 78 10.34 0.81 7.58
C TYR A 78 9.50 2.03 7.19
N PHE A 79 8.44 1.77 6.44
CA PHE A 79 7.33 2.70 6.22
C PHE A 79 6.00 1.94 6.31
N SER A 80 4.93 2.69 6.58
CA SER A 80 3.57 2.14 6.62
C SER A 80 2.59 3.02 5.86
N ASN A 81 1.44 2.47 5.47
CA ASN A 81 0.34 3.26 4.96
C ASN A 81 -0.52 3.76 6.13
N LYS A 82 -0.90 5.03 6.05
CA LYS A 82 -1.85 5.59 7.02
C LYS A 82 -3.28 5.09 6.72
N SER A 83 -4.13 5.11 7.74
CA SER A 83 -5.56 4.83 7.63
C SER A 83 -6.18 5.48 6.38
N GLY A 84 -6.95 4.72 5.61
CA GLY A 84 -7.58 5.17 4.36
C GLY A 84 -6.83 4.85 3.07
N ALA A 85 -5.56 4.44 3.13
CA ALA A 85 -4.78 4.01 1.96
C ALA A 85 -4.68 2.48 1.85
N ASN A 86 -5.74 1.77 2.20
CA ASN A 86 -5.81 0.31 2.34
C ASN A 86 -6.27 -0.44 1.07
N LEU A 87 -6.58 0.29 0.00
CA LEU A 87 -6.88 -0.26 -1.32
C LEU A 87 -5.62 -0.32 -2.18
N LEU A 88 -5.59 -1.17 -3.21
CA LEU A 88 -4.46 -1.34 -4.12
C LEU A 88 -3.87 0.00 -4.60
N THR A 89 -4.72 0.93 -5.04
CA THR A 89 -4.28 2.24 -5.56
C THR A 89 -3.68 3.12 -4.45
N GLY A 90 -4.21 3.05 -3.23
CA GLY A 90 -3.64 3.72 -2.07
C GLY A 90 -2.27 3.16 -1.70
N ILE A 91 -2.13 1.84 -1.68
CA ILE A 91 -0.87 1.14 -1.42
C ILE A 91 0.19 1.53 -2.47
N ILE A 92 -0.16 1.53 -3.77
CA ILE A 92 0.72 2.00 -4.84
C ILE A 92 1.21 3.43 -4.58
N ALA A 93 0.30 4.33 -4.20
CA ALA A 93 0.65 5.71 -3.92
C ALA A 93 1.64 5.83 -2.74
N VAL A 94 1.47 5.03 -1.70
CA VAL A 94 2.38 4.98 -0.54
C VAL A 94 3.76 4.48 -0.95
N PHE A 95 3.87 3.37 -1.68
CA PHE A 95 5.15 2.89 -2.20
C PHE A 95 5.84 3.93 -3.08
N ALA A 96 5.09 4.57 -4.00
CA ALA A 96 5.61 5.61 -4.86
C ALA A 96 6.10 6.84 -4.09
N GLN A 97 5.42 7.23 -3.00
CA GLN A 97 5.83 8.35 -2.14
C GLN A 97 7.17 8.08 -1.45
N HIS A 98 7.39 6.85 -0.96
CA HIS A 98 8.59 6.44 -0.25
C HIS A 98 9.74 6.03 -1.19
N ALA A 99 9.46 5.76 -2.45
CA ALA A 99 10.49 5.51 -3.45
C ALA A 99 11.20 6.81 -3.87
N THR A 100 12.47 6.69 -4.27
CA THR A 100 13.21 7.77 -4.95
C THR A 100 12.65 7.99 -6.35
N LEU A 101 13.01 9.08 -7.02
CA LEU A 101 12.64 9.32 -8.43
C LEU A 101 13.28 8.28 -9.37
N SER A 102 14.39 7.67 -8.96
CA SER A 102 14.96 6.53 -9.66
C SER A 102 14.16 5.22 -9.40
N GLY A 103 13.18 5.25 -8.48
CA GLY A 103 12.30 4.15 -8.11
C GLY A 103 12.88 3.16 -7.13
N ARG A 104 14.02 3.44 -6.53
CA ARG A 104 14.53 2.63 -5.43
C ARG A 104 13.78 2.99 -4.14
N CYS A 105 13.39 1.98 -3.40
CA CYS A 105 12.89 2.15 -2.04
C CYS A 105 14.08 2.12 -1.07
N PRO A 106 14.32 3.19 -0.28
CA PRO A 106 15.43 3.22 0.68
C PRO A 106 15.12 2.49 1.99
N TYR A 107 13.93 1.92 2.09
CA TYR A 107 13.44 1.18 3.25
C TYR A 107 13.66 -0.32 3.07
N THR A 108 13.92 -1.02 4.16
CA THR A 108 14.10 -2.47 4.17
C THR A 108 12.79 -3.22 4.43
N HIS A 109 11.83 -2.55 5.10
CA HIS A 109 10.55 -3.13 5.47
C HIS A 109 9.40 -2.20 5.09
N ALA A 110 8.24 -2.79 4.82
CA ALA A 110 6.97 -2.11 4.66
C ALA A 110 5.91 -2.82 5.49
N LEU A 111 5.14 -2.05 6.26
CA LEU A 111 3.98 -2.53 6.98
C LEU A 111 2.72 -1.96 6.31
N ILE A 112 1.90 -2.83 5.76
CA ILE A 112 0.77 -2.43 4.92
C ILE A 112 -0.53 -2.91 5.53
N GLU A 113 -1.38 -1.97 5.94
CA GLU A 113 -2.78 -2.27 6.20
C GLU A 113 -3.50 -2.46 4.86
N CYS A 114 -4.17 -3.58 4.69
CA CYS A 114 -4.91 -3.90 3.49
C CYS A 114 -6.35 -4.30 3.84
N ASP A 115 -7.29 -3.77 3.09
CA ASP A 115 -8.69 -4.20 3.17
C ASP A 115 -8.78 -5.65 2.69
N GLU A 116 -9.58 -6.47 3.34
CA GLU A 116 -9.68 -7.91 3.06
C GLU A 116 -10.12 -8.19 1.62
N ALA A 117 -11.04 -7.39 1.08
CA ALA A 117 -11.47 -7.53 -0.31
C ALA A 117 -10.42 -7.06 -1.31
N ALA A 118 -9.59 -6.08 -0.92
CA ALA A 118 -8.50 -5.58 -1.75
C ALA A 118 -7.27 -6.50 -1.70
N PHE A 119 -7.11 -7.30 -0.65
CA PHE A 119 -5.93 -8.13 -0.42
C PHE A 119 -5.69 -9.12 -1.56
N ARG A 120 -6.72 -9.81 -2.03
CA ARG A 120 -6.61 -10.75 -3.16
C ARG A 120 -5.91 -10.10 -4.36
N ARG A 121 -6.35 -8.90 -4.73
CA ARG A 121 -5.80 -8.16 -5.87
C ARG A 121 -4.41 -7.58 -5.59
N THR A 122 -4.17 -7.19 -4.36
CA THR A 122 -2.89 -6.60 -3.94
C THR A 122 -1.79 -7.66 -3.90
N SER A 123 -2.10 -8.86 -3.41
CA SER A 123 -1.14 -9.97 -3.31
C SER A 123 -0.65 -10.49 -4.67
N GLU A 124 -1.38 -10.25 -5.75
CA GLU A 124 -0.93 -10.57 -7.12
C GLU A 124 0.30 -9.74 -7.55
N TYR A 125 0.47 -8.56 -6.96
CA TYR A 125 1.53 -7.60 -7.32
C TYR A 125 2.55 -7.36 -6.20
N LEU A 126 2.20 -7.69 -4.96
CA LEU A 126 3.00 -7.40 -3.78
C LEU A 126 3.59 -8.71 -3.23
N PRO A 127 4.92 -8.87 -3.19
CA PRO A 127 5.54 -10.04 -2.58
C PRO A 127 5.41 -9.95 -1.06
N VAL A 128 4.35 -10.55 -0.52
CA VAL A 128 4.06 -10.58 0.91
C VAL A 128 4.94 -11.61 1.59
N GLU A 129 5.78 -11.19 2.53
CA GLU A 129 6.64 -12.08 3.33
C GLU A 129 5.92 -12.55 4.61
N CYS A 130 5.13 -11.65 5.22
CA CYS A 130 4.35 -11.96 6.41
C CYS A 130 2.92 -11.45 6.26
N LEU A 131 1.95 -12.28 6.53
CA LEU A 131 0.53 -11.93 6.54
C LEU A 131 -0.04 -12.11 7.94
N VAL A 132 -0.58 -11.03 8.48
CA VAL A 132 -1.32 -11.03 9.75
C VAL A 132 -2.81 -10.89 9.44
N VAL A 133 -3.60 -11.88 9.77
CA VAL A 133 -5.05 -11.87 9.63
C VAL A 133 -5.67 -11.76 11.02
N ASN A 134 -6.24 -10.62 11.36
CA ASN A 134 -6.84 -10.40 12.66
C ASN A 134 -8.13 -11.20 12.83
N ASN A 135 -9.09 -10.92 11.95
CA ASN A 135 -10.41 -11.54 11.95
C ASN A 135 -11.10 -11.24 10.62
N ILE A 136 -12.04 -12.10 10.27
CA ILE A 136 -12.90 -11.91 9.08
C ILE A 136 -14.33 -12.11 9.55
N PHE A 137 -15.09 -11.01 9.58
CA PHE A 137 -16.49 -11.01 9.94
C PHE A 137 -17.39 -10.71 8.74
N ARG A 138 -18.64 -11.14 8.83
CA ARG A 138 -19.64 -10.96 7.78
C ARG A 138 -20.15 -9.52 7.60
N ASP A 139 -19.67 -8.58 8.41
CA ASP A 139 -20.19 -7.21 8.54
C ASP A 139 -19.99 -6.28 7.33
N GLN A 140 -19.32 -6.74 6.26
CA GLN A 140 -19.05 -5.93 5.07
C GLN A 140 -19.86 -6.33 3.84
N LEU A 141 -20.93 -7.12 4.00
CA LEU A 141 -21.80 -7.53 2.90
C LEU A 141 -22.39 -6.34 2.12
N ASP A 142 -22.68 -5.23 2.82
CA ASP A 142 -23.22 -4.01 2.20
C ASP A 142 -22.24 -3.31 1.24
N ARG A 143 -20.94 -3.58 1.36
CA ARG A 143 -19.91 -2.98 0.49
C ARG A 143 -19.56 -3.82 -0.73
N TYR A 144 -19.71 -5.13 -0.66
CA TYR A 144 -19.16 -6.05 -1.67
C TYR A 144 -20.18 -7.01 -2.26
N GLY A 145 -21.47 -6.93 -1.82
CA GLY A 145 -22.52 -7.87 -2.21
C GLY A 145 -22.36 -9.24 -1.56
N GLU A 146 -23.39 -10.04 -1.63
CA GLU A 146 -23.34 -11.43 -1.16
C GLU A 146 -22.33 -12.21 -2.01
N ILE A 147 -21.41 -12.92 -1.35
CA ILE A 147 -20.64 -13.97 -1.99
C ILE A 147 -21.61 -15.12 -2.21
N THR A 148 -22.31 -15.11 -3.34
CA THR A 148 -23.04 -16.27 -3.79
C THR A 148 -21.99 -17.33 -4.20
N HIS A 149 -22.13 -18.50 -3.62
CA HIS A 149 -21.32 -19.71 -3.85
C HIS A 149 -21.25 -20.12 -5.31
#